data_c65a9af3f9b9dbdeb91cdd60e5df9ddc
#
_entry.id   c65a9af3f9b9dbdeb91cdd60e5df9ddc
#
_cell.length_a   1.000
_cell.length_b   1.000
_cell.length_c   1.000
_cell.angle_alpha   90.00
_cell.angle_beta   90.00
_cell.angle_gamma   90.00
#
_symmetry.space_group_name_H-M   'P 1'
#
loop_
_entity.id
_entity.type
_entity.pdbx_description
1 polymer ?
#
loop_
_entity_poly.entity_id
_entity_poly.type
_entity_poly.pdbx_seq_one_letter_code
_entity_poly.pdbx_strand_id
1 'polypeptide(L)'
;MGVEYDISLKNRLERVFLLLRNFKKMYPTDLSETQWQFIKKTLQLDERKRKHSLRCIWNGINYLLKTGCQWRMLPKNYAKWQLVYYYYKKWGDNEQFDLLLAKLREGVRIKKGQNREASLGIIDSQSVRWGNNRSLNGYDGNKKVKGIKRHIVVDKNG
;
A
#
# COMPACT_ATOMS: atom_id res chain seq x y z
N MET A 1 33.65 34.34 27.86
CA MET A 1 32.22 34.15 27.55
C MET A 1 32.02 32.71 27.10
N GLY A 2 31.57 31.87 28.04
CA GLY A 2 31.30 30.46 27.76
C GLY A 2 29.95 30.32 27.06
N VAL A 3 29.93 29.62 25.94
CA VAL A 3 28.70 29.24 25.26
C VAL A 3 28.08 28.12 26.10
N GLU A 4 27.05 28.42 26.87
CA GLU A 4 26.20 27.40 27.48
C GLU A 4 25.52 26.61 26.34
N TYR A 5 26.04 25.43 26.09
CA TYR A 5 25.38 24.48 25.20
C TYR A 5 24.07 24.04 25.89
N ASP A 6 22.95 24.44 25.31
CA ASP A 6 21.62 24.01 25.75
C ASP A 6 21.48 22.50 25.63
N ILE A 7 21.67 21.82 26.75
CA ILE A 7 21.53 20.35 26.91
C ILE A 7 20.13 19.90 26.48
N SER A 8 19.13 20.76 26.61
CA SER A 8 17.74 20.50 26.15
C SER A 8 17.64 20.39 24.64
N LEU A 9 18.36 21.24 23.90
CA LEU A 9 18.39 21.21 22.43
C LEU A 9 19.12 19.97 21.91
N LYS A 10 20.23 19.59 22.55
CA LYS A 10 20.98 18.38 22.22
C LYS A 10 20.13 17.12 22.42
N ASN A 11 19.41 17.02 23.54
CA ASN A 11 18.51 15.91 23.83
C ASN A 11 17.30 15.87 22.88
N ARG A 12 16.80 17.02 22.43
CA ARG A 12 15.78 17.08 21.37
C ARG A 12 16.30 16.61 20.02
N LEU A 13 17.49 17.07 19.62
CA LEU A 13 18.11 16.65 18.36
C LEU A 13 18.46 15.16 18.39
N GLU A 14 18.97 14.62 19.49
CA GLU A 14 19.23 13.18 19.62
C GLU A 14 17.94 12.36 19.54
N ARG A 15 16.84 12.82 20.13
CA ARG A 15 15.52 12.16 19.95
C ARG A 15 15.03 12.24 18.51
N VAL A 16 15.22 13.36 17.83
CA VAL A 16 14.90 13.50 16.40
C VAL A 16 15.80 12.59 15.56
N PHE A 17 17.11 12.54 15.86
CA PHE A 17 18.05 11.62 15.19
C PHE A 17 17.74 10.14 15.47
N LEU A 18 17.32 9.78 16.69
CA LEU A 18 16.85 8.43 17.03
C LEU A 18 15.55 8.08 16.29
N LEU A 19 14.64 9.02 16.18
CA LEU A 19 13.42 8.86 15.38
C LEU A 19 13.74 8.73 13.88
N LEU A 20 14.69 9.52 13.37
CA LEU A 20 15.14 9.42 11.97
C LEU A 20 15.94 8.14 11.70
N ARG A 21 16.71 7.63 12.68
CA ARG A 21 17.41 6.34 12.58
C ARG A 21 16.46 5.15 12.43
N ASN A 22 15.24 5.23 12.98
CA ASN A 22 14.23 4.19 12.85
C ASN A 22 13.54 4.17 11.47
N PHE A 23 13.83 5.13 10.58
CA PHE A 23 13.26 5.23 9.24
C PHE A 23 14.22 4.83 8.13
N LYS A 24 15.32 4.13 8.45
CA LYS A 24 16.18 3.57 7.41
C LYS A 24 15.36 2.56 6.60
N LYS A 25 15.18 2.83 5.29
CA LYS A 25 14.61 1.85 4.38
C LYS A 25 15.42 0.57 4.47
N MET A 26 14.79 -0.52 4.89
CA MET A 26 15.44 -1.84 4.93
C MET A 26 15.35 -2.52 3.57
N TYR A 27 14.27 -2.26 2.85
CA TYR A 27 14.00 -2.83 1.55
C TYR A 27 13.63 -1.74 0.55
N PRO A 28 13.91 -1.94 -0.76
CA PRO A 28 13.52 -0.99 -1.81
C PRO A 28 12.01 -0.72 -1.85
N THR A 29 11.21 -1.65 -1.34
CA THR A 29 9.75 -1.57 -1.26
C THR A 29 9.24 -0.71 -0.11
N ASP A 30 10.12 -0.32 0.82
CA ASP A 30 9.71 0.45 1.98
C ASP A 30 9.29 1.88 1.59
N LEU A 31 8.23 2.34 2.24
CA LEU A 31 7.71 3.69 2.03
C LEU A 31 8.72 4.77 2.42
N SER A 32 8.85 5.80 1.60
CA SER A 32 9.49 7.05 2.01
C SER A 32 8.66 7.75 3.08
N GLU A 33 9.24 8.74 3.76
CA GLU A 33 8.50 9.53 4.75
C GLU A 33 7.32 10.25 4.10
N THR A 34 7.53 10.86 2.95
CA THR A 34 6.49 11.58 2.20
C THR A 34 5.34 10.65 1.78
N GLN A 35 5.65 9.44 1.32
CA GLN A 35 4.64 8.44 0.97
C GLN A 35 3.85 7.99 2.20
N TRP A 36 4.53 7.76 3.32
CA TRP A 36 3.87 7.37 4.55
C TRP A 36 2.93 8.48 5.08
N GLN A 37 3.38 9.74 5.10
CA GLN A 37 2.54 10.85 5.53
C GLN A 37 1.31 11.04 4.64
N PHE A 38 1.45 10.82 3.33
CA PHE A 38 0.32 10.84 2.41
C PHE A 38 -0.71 9.75 2.77
N ILE A 39 -0.27 8.50 2.97
CA ILE A 39 -1.14 7.37 3.36
C ILE A 39 -1.81 7.67 4.69
N LYS A 40 -1.04 8.09 5.69
CA LYS A 40 -1.53 8.41 7.03
C LYS A 40 -2.63 9.47 7.01
N LYS A 41 -2.41 10.55 6.26
CA LYS A 41 -3.37 11.63 6.08
C LYS A 41 -4.62 11.17 5.34
N THR A 42 -4.45 10.44 4.23
CA THR A 42 -5.56 9.98 3.39
C THR A 42 -6.48 9.03 4.13
N LEU A 43 -5.91 8.10 4.88
CA LEU A 43 -6.66 7.07 5.61
C LEU A 43 -6.97 7.46 7.06
N GLN A 44 -6.61 8.67 7.48
CA GLN A 44 -6.82 9.19 8.85
C GLN A 44 -6.33 8.19 9.92
N LEU A 45 -5.13 7.64 9.71
CA LEU A 45 -4.58 6.62 10.60
C LEU A 45 -4.09 7.22 11.91
N ASP A 46 -4.71 6.82 13.02
CA ASP A 46 -4.25 7.18 14.36
C ASP A 46 -3.05 6.36 14.79
N GLU A 47 -1.98 7.04 15.17
CA GLU A 47 -0.82 6.42 15.79
C GLU A 47 -1.04 6.29 17.30
N ARG A 48 -1.43 5.09 17.73
CA ARG A 48 -1.44 4.70 19.15
C ARG A 48 -0.11 4.02 19.49
N LYS A 49 0.23 3.96 20.76
CA LYS A 49 1.38 3.17 21.23
C LYS A 49 1.15 1.68 20.90
N ARG A 50 1.91 1.14 19.95
CA ARG A 50 1.83 -0.25 19.50
C ARG A 50 3.22 -0.89 19.50
N LYS A 51 3.28 -2.21 19.60
CA LYS A 51 4.53 -2.97 19.47
C LYS A 51 5.18 -2.78 18.09
N HIS A 52 4.36 -2.71 17.03
CA HIS A 52 4.78 -2.43 15.66
C HIS A 52 4.01 -1.21 15.15
N SER A 53 4.71 -0.27 14.52
CA SER A 53 4.08 0.89 13.89
C SER A 53 3.22 0.47 12.71
N LEU A 54 2.18 1.25 12.40
CA LEU A 54 1.36 1.01 11.21
C LEU A 54 2.20 1.09 9.93
N ARG A 55 3.23 1.95 9.90
CA ARG A 55 4.17 2.03 8.79
C ARG A 55 4.93 0.72 8.56
N CYS A 56 5.38 0.06 9.63
CA CYS A 56 6.03 -1.25 9.52
C CYS A 56 5.08 -2.29 8.92
N ILE A 57 3.80 -2.25 9.27
CA ILE A 57 2.77 -3.14 8.72
C ILE A 57 2.54 -2.84 7.24
N TRP A 58 2.42 -1.56 6.86
CA TRP A 58 2.29 -1.14 5.46
C TRP A 58 3.49 -1.56 4.61
N ASN A 59 4.71 -1.40 5.14
CA ASN A 59 5.92 -1.84 4.46
C ASN A 59 5.90 -3.35 4.21
N GLY A 60 5.43 -4.15 5.18
CA GLY A 60 5.24 -5.58 5.00
C GLY A 60 4.24 -5.93 3.90
N ILE A 61 3.12 -5.19 3.81
CA ILE A 61 2.13 -5.34 2.73
C ILE A 61 2.77 -4.98 1.38
N ASN A 62 3.46 -3.84 1.28
CA ASN A 62 4.14 -3.41 0.06
C ASN A 62 5.19 -4.42 -0.40
N TYR A 63 5.96 -4.98 0.54
CA TYR A 63 6.93 -6.01 0.24
C TYR A 63 6.24 -7.23 -0.40
N LEU A 64 5.18 -7.72 0.22
CA LEU A 64 4.42 -8.87 -0.30
C LEU A 64 3.81 -8.59 -1.67
N LEU A 65 3.21 -7.42 -1.88
CA LEU A 65 2.62 -7.04 -3.16
C LEU A 65 3.66 -6.92 -4.29
N LYS A 66 4.87 -6.46 -3.98
CA LYS A 66 5.95 -6.30 -4.96
C LYS A 66 6.68 -7.59 -5.27
N THR A 67 6.88 -8.45 -4.28
CA THR A 67 7.65 -9.68 -4.43
C THR A 67 6.81 -10.90 -4.78
N GLY A 68 5.50 -10.85 -4.49
CA GLY A 68 4.61 -12.00 -4.64
C GLY A 68 4.94 -13.16 -3.67
N CYS A 69 5.72 -12.90 -2.62
CA CYS A 69 6.10 -13.96 -1.68
C CYS A 69 4.87 -14.48 -0.91
N GLN A 70 4.98 -15.70 -0.41
CA GLN A 70 3.94 -16.25 0.48
C GLN A 70 3.95 -15.50 1.81
N TRP A 71 2.79 -15.38 2.46
CA TRP A 71 2.65 -14.71 3.78
C TRP A 71 3.68 -15.19 4.80
N ARG A 72 3.90 -16.49 4.86
CA ARG A 72 4.86 -17.11 5.80
C ARG A 72 6.33 -16.80 5.46
N MET A 73 6.61 -16.35 4.26
CA MET A 73 7.95 -15.98 3.78
C MET A 73 8.26 -14.48 3.99
N LEU A 74 7.35 -13.74 4.63
CA LEU A 74 7.60 -12.33 4.95
C LEU A 74 8.84 -12.21 5.85
N PRO A 75 9.79 -11.31 5.53
CA PRO A 75 11.02 -11.15 6.32
C PRO A 75 10.76 -10.83 7.78
N LYS A 76 11.59 -11.42 8.66
CA LYS A 76 11.47 -11.26 10.14
C LYS A 76 11.66 -9.82 10.63
N ASN A 77 12.19 -8.95 9.79
CA ASN A 77 12.37 -7.52 10.09
C ASN A 77 11.06 -6.72 10.09
N TYR A 78 10.01 -7.26 9.48
CA TYR A 78 8.66 -6.73 9.57
C TYR A 78 7.91 -7.30 10.78
N ALA A 79 6.71 -6.84 10.98
CA ALA A 79 5.80 -7.48 11.93
C ALA A 79 5.51 -8.93 11.52
N LYS A 80 5.15 -9.79 12.48
CA LYS A 80 4.77 -11.18 12.17
C LYS A 80 3.70 -11.20 11.06
N TRP A 81 3.82 -12.12 10.12
CA TRP A 81 2.95 -12.20 8.96
C TRP A 81 1.44 -12.24 9.31
N GLN A 82 1.08 -12.89 10.45
CA GLN A 82 -0.32 -12.94 10.90
C GLN A 82 -0.86 -11.55 11.22
N LEU A 83 -0.03 -10.67 11.82
CA LEU A 83 -0.41 -9.30 12.12
C LEU A 83 -0.54 -8.48 10.84
N VAL A 84 0.40 -8.64 9.90
CA VAL A 84 0.35 -7.97 8.59
C VAL A 84 -0.89 -8.39 7.81
N TYR A 85 -1.20 -9.69 7.79
CA TYR A 85 -2.41 -10.22 7.17
C TYR A 85 -3.70 -9.71 7.80
N TYR A 86 -3.74 -9.63 9.15
CA TYR A 86 -4.88 -9.06 9.87
C TYR A 86 -5.18 -7.63 9.40
N TYR A 87 -4.15 -6.78 9.34
CA TYR A 87 -4.33 -5.40 8.89
C TYR A 87 -4.66 -5.32 7.40
N TYR A 88 -4.03 -6.14 6.57
CA TYR A 88 -4.36 -6.25 5.15
C TYR A 88 -5.84 -6.53 4.94
N LYS A 89 -6.36 -7.56 5.63
CA LYS A 89 -7.78 -7.89 5.58
C LYS A 89 -8.65 -6.76 6.12
N LYS A 90 -8.32 -6.23 7.29
CA LYS A 90 -9.07 -5.13 7.92
C LYS A 90 -9.17 -3.89 7.01
N TRP A 91 -8.08 -3.50 6.39
CA TRP A 91 -8.06 -2.34 5.49
C TRP A 91 -8.76 -2.62 4.17
N GLY A 92 -8.73 -3.85 3.68
CA GLY A 92 -9.52 -4.29 2.53
C GLY A 92 -11.01 -4.28 2.83
N ASP A 93 -11.44 -4.93 3.92
CA ASP A 93 -12.85 -5.01 4.32
C ASP A 93 -13.46 -3.61 4.59
N ASN A 94 -12.64 -2.64 5.00
CA ASN A 94 -13.03 -1.24 5.22
C ASN A 94 -12.84 -0.33 3.99
N GLU A 95 -12.60 -0.87 2.80
CA GLU A 95 -12.43 -0.14 1.53
C GLU A 95 -11.30 0.92 1.54
N GLN A 96 -10.37 0.81 2.50
CA GLN A 96 -9.29 1.81 2.64
C GLN A 96 -8.29 1.75 1.49
N PHE A 97 -8.09 0.58 0.87
CA PHE A 97 -7.25 0.47 -0.32
C PHE A 97 -7.91 1.15 -1.52
N ASP A 98 -9.23 1.04 -1.67
CA ASP A 98 -9.97 1.67 -2.75
C ASP A 98 -9.96 3.20 -2.61
N LEU A 99 -10.17 3.70 -1.38
CA LEU A 99 -10.04 5.13 -1.07
C LEU A 99 -8.64 5.66 -1.40
N LEU A 100 -7.59 4.93 -0.99
CA LEU A 100 -6.21 5.31 -1.26
C LEU A 100 -5.93 5.32 -2.77
N LEU A 101 -6.37 4.29 -3.48
CA LEU A 101 -6.20 4.17 -4.93
C LEU A 101 -6.93 5.29 -5.68
N ALA A 102 -8.15 5.65 -5.26
CA ALA A 102 -8.90 6.77 -5.83
C ALA A 102 -8.12 8.09 -5.68
N LYS A 103 -7.57 8.35 -4.49
CA LYS A 103 -6.77 9.56 -4.23
C LYS A 103 -5.45 9.59 -4.98
N LEU A 104 -4.80 8.44 -5.16
CA LEU A 104 -3.58 8.34 -5.96
C LEU A 104 -3.88 8.61 -7.44
N ARG A 105 -4.94 8.03 -8.00
CA ARG A 105 -5.38 8.28 -9.38
C ARG A 105 -5.68 9.76 -9.62
N GLU A 106 -6.45 10.39 -8.73
CA GLU A 106 -6.73 11.82 -8.76
C GLU A 106 -5.42 12.64 -8.80
N GLY A 107 -4.49 12.35 -7.90
CA GLY A 107 -3.19 13.04 -7.82
C GLY A 107 -2.34 12.88 -9.09
N VAL A 108 -2.30 11.68 -9.67
CA VAL A 108 -1.59 11.43 -10.95
C VAL A 108 -2.21 12.21 -12.09
N ARG A 109 -3.53 12.27 -12.19
CA ARG A 109 -4.24 13.00 -13.22
C ARG A 109 -3.98 14.50 -13.14
N ILE A 110 -4.11 15.08 -11.95
CA ILE A 110 -3.81 16.50 -11.70
C ILE A 110 -2.37 16.82 -12.09
N LYS A 111 -1.41 15.98 -11.67
CA LYS A 111 0.02 16.16 -12.01
C LYS A 111 0.28 16.13 -13.51
N LYS A 112 -0.56 15.42 -14.28
CA LYS A 112 -0.52 15.37 -15.75
C LYS A 112 -1.35 16.49 -16.42
N GLY A 113 -1.83 17.48 -15.69
CA GLY A 113 -2.66 18.57 -16.22
C GLY A 113 -4.06 18.12 -16.68
N GLN A 114 -4.58 17.04 -16.09
CA GLN A 114 -5.90 16.48 -16.44
C GLN A 114 -6.92 16.78 -15.35
N ASN A 115 -8.20 16.70 -15.69
CA ASN A 115 -9.28 16.79 -14.70
C ASN A 115 -9.17 15.64 -13.67
N ARG A 116 -9.63 15.88 -12.45
CA ARG A 116 -9.64 14.88 -11.36
C ARG A 116 -10.29 13.57 -11.78
N GLU A 117 -11.45 13.69 -12.42
CA GLU A 117 -12.24 12.57 -12.89
C GLU A 117 -11.93 12.25 -14.36
N ALA A 118 -12.00 10.97 -14.69
CA ALA A 118 -11.85 10.53 -16.07
C ALA A 118 -13.16 10.74 -16.84
N SER A 119 -13.09 11.41 -17.99
CA SER A 119 -14.22 11.53 -18.92
C SER A 119 -14.34 10.34 -19.90
N LEU A 120 -13.32 9.49 -19.96
CA LEU A 120 -13.26 8.32 -20.83
C LEU A 120 -12.82 7.12 -20.02
N GLY A 121 -13.58 6.03 -20.10
CA GLY A 121 -13.23 4.71 -19.60
C GLY A 121 -13.05 3.72 -20.74
N ILE A 122 -11.95 3.00 -20.74
CA ILE A 122 -11.66 1.89 -21.65
C ILE A 122 -11.93 0.60 -20.91
N ILE A 123 -12.84 -0.22 -21.46
CA ILE A 123 -13.21 -1.51 -20.85
C ILE A 123 -12.50 -2.62 -21.64
N ASP A 124 -11.73 -3.43 -20.92
CA ASP A 124 -11.18 -4.66 -21.47
C ASP A 124 -11.67 -5.87 -20.69
N SER A 125 -11.77 -7.01 -21.37
CA SER A 125 -12.19 -8.28 -20.76
C SER A 125 -11.24 -9.40 -21.08
N GLN A 126 -10.76 -10.08 -20.03
CA GLN A 126 -9.87 -11.21 -20.12
C GLN A 126 -10.54 -12.47 -19.56
N SER A 127 -10.53 -13.55 -20.35
CA SER A 127 -10.94 -14.87 -19.88
C SER A 127 -9.74 -15.60 -19.28
N VAL A 128 -9.80 -15.91 -17.99
CA VAL A 128 -8.73 -16.59 -17.25
C VAL A 128 -9.16 -18.02 -16.97
N ARG A 129 -8.35 -18.99 -17.40
CA ARG A 129 -8.57 -20.40 -17.05
C ARG A 129 -8.47 -20.57 -15.54
N TRP A 130 -9.45 -21.21 -14.97
CA TRP A 130 -9.50 -21.47 -13.53
C TRP A 130 -9.05 -22.91 -13.25
N GLY A 131 -8.20 -23.07 -12.24
CA GLY A 131 -7.85 -24.39 -11.73
C GLY A 131 -9.01 -25.05 -10.95
N ASN A 132 -8.74 -26.02 -10.12
CA ASN A 132 -9.70 -26.94 -9.48
C ASN A 132 -10.79 -26.36 -8.56
N ASN A 133 -11.04 -25.04 -8.54
CA ASN A 133 -12.09 -24.46 -7.71
C ASN A 133 -13.47 -24.58 -8.37
N ARG A 134 -14.41 -25.24 -7.69
CA ARG A 134 -15.73 -25.62 -8.20
C ARG A 134 -16.78 -24.51 -8.23
N SER A 135 -16.48 -23.29 -7.77
CA SER A 135 -17.44 -22.19 -7.69
C SER A 135 -17.28 -21.18 -8.83
N LEU A 136 -18.38 -20.73 -9.42
CA LEU A 136 -18.48 -19.63 -10.37
C LEU A 136 -17.71 -19.79 -11.70
N ASN A 137 -17.62 -20.99 -12.24
CA ASN A 137 -17.02 -21.22 -13.56
C ASN A 137 -18.04 -20.95 -14.68
N GLY A 138 -17.70 -20.02 -15.55
CA GLY A 138 -18.40 -19.81 -16.82
C GLY A 138 -17.64 -20.39 -18.01
N TYR A 139 -18.24 -20.32 -19.18
CA TYR A 139 -17.62 -20.69 -20.45
C TYR A 139 -17.69 -19.51 -21.42
N ASP A 140 -16.53 -19.06 -21.90
CA ASP A 140 -16.43 -18.03 -22.93
C ASP A 140 -16.49 -18.73 -24.30
N GLY A 141 -17.67 -18.70 -24.94
CA GLY A 141 -17.91 -19.37 -26.22
C GLY A 141 -17.04 -18.87 -27.37
N ASN A 142 -16.69 -17.58 -27.36
CA ASN A 142 -15.84 -16.98 -28.40
C ASN A 142 -14.38 -17.42 -28.26
N LYS A 143 -13.84 -17.41 -27.07
CA LYS A 143 -12.44 -17.77 -26.77
C LYS A 143 -12.28 -19.25 -26.46
N LYS A 144 -13.39 -20.01 -26.37
CA LYS A 144 -13.44 -21.44 -25.99
C LYS A 144 -12.68 -21.71 -24.67
N VAL A 145 -12.81 -20.80 -23.69
CA VAL A 145 -12.14 -20.90 -22.41
C VAL A 145 -13.15 -21.11 -21.29
N LYS A 146 -12.95 -22.17 -20.51
CA LYS A 146 -13.67 -22.41 -19.26
C LYS A 146 -12.94 -21.71 -18.13
N GLY A 147 -13.64 -20.85 -17.36
CA GLY A 147 -13.02 -20.10 -16.27
C GLY A 147 -13.81 -18.87 -15.86
N ILE A 148 -13.10 -17.84 -15.44
CA ILE A 148 -13.67 -16.57 -15.01
C ILE A 148 -13.35 -15.49 -16.04
N LYS A 149 -14.35 -14.68 -16.37
CA LYS A 149 -14.16 -13.49 -17.18
C LYS A 149 -13.88 -12.30 -16.25
N ARG A 150 -12.72 -11.67 -16.40
CA ARG A 150 -12.35 -10.47 -15.69
C ARG A 150 -12.60 -9.26 -16.57
N HIS A 151 -13.27 -8.26 -16.03
CA HIS A 151 -13.45 -6.96 -16.67
C HIS A 151 -12.61 -5.93 -15.94
N ILE A 152 -11.86 -5.14 -16.68
CA ILE A 152 -11.06 -4.03 -16.17
C ILE A 152 -11.52 -2.77 -16.87
N VAL A 153 -11.73 -1.72 -16.11
CA VAL A 153 -12.00 -0.38 -16.62
C VAL A 153 -10.82 0.50 -16.26
N VAL A 154 -10.21 1.08 -17.26
CA VAL A 154 -9.07 1.99 -17.10
C VAL A 154 -9.33 3.31 -17.82
N ASP A 155 -8.68 4.37 -17.38
CA ASP A 155 -8.66 5.62 -18.13
C ASP A 155 -7.48 5.61 -19.14
N LYS A 156 -7.27 6.72 -19.85
CA LYS A 156 -6.16 6.86 -20.79
C LYS A 156 -4.75 6.72 -20.19
N ASN A 157 -4.62 6.63 -18.87
CA ASN A 157 -3.34 6.46 -18.18
C ASN A 157 -3.08 5.00 -17.79
N GLY A 158 -4.06 4.12 -17.93
CA GLY A 158 -3.98 2.69 -17.61
C GLY A 158 -4.35 2.35 -16.18
#